data_868596186e650f3322740c95f892eb03
#
_entry.id   868596186e650f3322740c95f892eb03
#
_cell.length_a   1.000
_cell.length_b   1.000
_cell.length_c   1.000
_cell.angle_alpha   90.00
_cell.angle_beta   90.00
_cell.angle_gamma   90.00
#
_symmetry.space_group_name_H-M   'P 1'
#
loop_
_entity.id
_entity.type
_entity.pdbx_description
1 polymer ?
#
loop_
_entity_poly.entity_id
_entity_poly.type
_entity_poly.pdbx_seq_one_letter_code
_entity_poly.pdbx_strand_id
1 'polypeptide(L)'
;MTRVPEALRVDFVSGAVAHRLRFGGGRGQALAKAMGLRAGKTPMIVDATAGLGRDAFLLASLGAQVVLIERSEEMHSLLVQGMDQAVKEGGEFREIIGRMTLMKGDAKDLLPELSGEAILIDPMHPERKNSALVKRELRQVREIVGSDDDAAELVRVAIK
;
A
#
# COMPACT_ATOMS: atom_id res chain seq x y z
N MET A 1 -17.11 -30.65 2.43
CA MET A 1 -17.37 -29.34 1.82
C MET A 1 -16.06 -28.63 1.55
N THR A 2 -15.68 -28.50 0.31
CA THR A 2 -14.57 -27.64 -0.11
C THR A 2 -14.99 -26.20 0.09
N ARG A 3 -14.37 -25.53 1.06
CA ARG A 3 -14.54 -24.08 1.25
C ARG A 3 -14.07 -23.40 -0.04
N VAL A 4 -14.97 -22.73 -0.74
CA VAL A 4 -14.59 -21.84 -1.83
C VAL A 4 -13.59 -20.84 -1.26
N PRO A 5 -12.41 -20.67 -1.86
CA PRO A 5 -11.47 -19.68 -1.37
C PRO A 5 -12.15 -18.31 -1.36
N GLU A 6 -12.08 -17.62 -0.23
CA GLU A 6 -12.56 -16.25 -0.14
C GLU A 6 -11.79 -15.41 -1.18
N ALA A 7 -12.51 -14.71 -2.04
CA ALA A 7 -11.90 -13.89 -3.07
C ALA A 7 -11.01 -12.82 -2.44
N LEU A 8 -9.84 -12.56 -3.04
CA LEU A 8 -8.96 -11.50 -2.61
C LEU A 8 -9.69 -10.16 -2.66
N ARG A 9 -9.59 -9.38 -1.60
CA ARG A 9 -10.15 -8.04 -1.53
C ARG A 9 -9.24 -7.09 -0.77
N VAL A 10 -9.36 -5.81 -1.09
CA VAL A 10 -8.75 -4.72 -0.31
C VAL A 10 -9.77 -4.26 0.73
N ASP A 11 -9.36 -4.29 2.00
CA ASP A 11 -10.20 -3.89 3.13
C ASP A 11 -9.41 -2.94 4.05
N PHE A 12 -9.85 -1.68 4.07
CA PHE A 12 -9.28 -0.64 4.93
C PHE A 12 -10.08 -0.41 6.22
N VAL A 13 -11.27 -0.98 6.31
CA VAL A 13 -12.24 -0.67 7.35
C VAL A 13 -12.18 -1.68 8.50
N SER A 14 -11.80 -2.92 8.21
CA SER A 14 -11.78 -4.01 9.19
C SER A 14 -10.48 -4.82 9.14
N GLY A 15 -10.40 -5.86 9.98
CA GLY A 15 -9.29 -6.80 9.97
C GLY A 15 -7.94 -6.20 10.41
N ALA A 16 -6.88 -6.65 9.75
CA ALA A 16 -5.49 -6.31 10.10
C ALA A 16 -5.20 -4.80 9.98
N VAL A 17 -5.78 -4.13 8.99
CA VAL A 17 -5.58 -2.69 8.77
C VAL A 17 -6.21 -1.88 9.90
N ALA A 18 -7.45 -2.17 10.25
CA ALA A 18 -8.14 -1.49 11.34
C ALA A 18 -7.44 -1.71 12.69
N HIS A 19 -6.95 -2.92 12.92
CA HIS A 19 -6.17 -3.23 14.12
C HIS A 19 -4.87 -2.42 14.18
N ARG A 20 -4.12 -2.35 13.08
CA ARG A 20 -2.88 -1.59 12.99
C ARG A 20 -3.11 -0.08 13.17
N LEU A 21 -4.22 0.44 12.65
CA LEU A 21 -4.62 1.82 12.83
C LEU A 21 -4.81 2.18 14.31
N ARG A 22 -5.45 1.30 15.07
CA ARG A 22 -5.79 1.53 16.49
C ARG A 22 -4.63 1.22 17.44
N PHE A 23 -3.84 0.18 17.16
CA PHE A 23 -2.88 -0.39 18.09
C PHE A 23 -1.43 -0.41 17.59
N GLY A 24 -1.17 0.06 16.39
CA GLY A 24 0.11 -0.08 15.71
C GLY A 24 1.21 0.90 16.13
N GLY A 25 0.98 1.79 17.11
CA GLY A 25 2.02 2.68 17.62
C GLY A 25 2.21 4.00 16.86
N GLY A 26 1.34 4.34 15.91
CA GLY A 26 1.33 5.62 15.22
C GLY A 26 2.66 5.96 14.54
N ARG A 27 3.14 7.19 14.73
CA ARG A 27 4.42 7.69 14.15
C ARG A 27 5.67 7.02 14.73
N GLY A 28 5.53 6.29 15.82
CA GLY A 28 6.60 5.48 16.42
C GLY A 28 6.95 4.21 15.62
N GLN A 29 6.12 3.81 14.67
CA GLN A 29 6.37 2.65 13.84
C GLN A 29 7.59 2.83 12.93
N ALA A 30 8.31 1.73 12.68
CA ALA A 30 9.50 1.74 11.83
C ALA A 30 9.24 2.29 10.43
N LEU A 31 8.10 1.92 9.82
CA LEU A 31 7.71 2.43 8.50
C LEU A 31 7.53 3.96 8.51
N ALA A 32 6.82 4.50 9.48
CA ALA A 32 6.60 5.93 9.59
C ALA A 32 7.92 6.70 9.74
N LYS A 33 8.81 6.21 10.59
CA LYS A 33 10.15 6.78 10.77
C LYS A 33 10.99 6.74 9.50
N ALA A 34 10.98 5.59 8.80
CA ALA A 34 11.72 5.41 7.55
C ALA A 34 11.21 6.36 6.45
N MET A 35 9.92 6.64 6.40
CA MET A 35 9.31 7.55 5.45
C MET A 35 9.40 9.03 5.84
N GLY A 36 10.05 9.35 6.95
CA GLY A 36 10.30 10.73 7.37
C GLY A 36 9.14 11.41 8.09
N LEU A 37 8.16 10.66 8.58
CA LEU A 37 7.11 11.22 9.42
C LEU A 37 7.67 11.57 10.80
N ARG A 38 7.63 12.85 11.11
CA ARG A 38 8.09 13.41 12.40
C ARG A 38 7.04 14.38 12.92
N ALA A 39 7.15 14.76 14.19
CA ALA A 39 6.32 15.82 14.74
C ALA A 39 6.41 17.08 13.87
N GLY A 40 5.28 17.59 13.39
CA GLY A 40 5.20 18.77 12.54
C GLY A 40 5.61 18.59 11.07
N LYS A 41 5.99 17.37 10.66
CA LYS A 41 6.33 17.07 9.25
C LYS A 41 5.51 15.91 8.70
N THR A 42 4.75 16.19 7.64
CA THR A 42 3.97 15.22 6.87
C THR A 42 4.43 15.22 5.42
N PRO A 43 5.40 14.35 5.05
CA PRO A 43 5.96 14.35 3.69
C PRO A 43 4.94 13.87 2.65
N MET A 44 5.17 14.24 1.39
CA MET A 44 4.54 13.59 0.26
C MET A 44 5.27 12.29 -0.04
N ILE A 45 4.55 11.17 -0.04
CA ILE A 45 5.11 9.84 -0.23
C ILE A 45 4.56 9.25 -1.52
N VAL A 46 5.44 8.61 -2.30
CA VAL A 46 5.04 7.78 -3.43
C VAL A 46 5.25 6.32 -3.05
N ASP A 47 4.17 5.54 -3.01
CA ASP A 47 4.21 4.09 -2.88
C ASP A 47 4.27 3.48 -4.28
N ALA A 48 5.46 3.07 -4.67
CA ALA A 48 5.72 2.49 -5.98
C ALA A 48 5.31 1.02 -6.10
N THR A 49 4.92 0.40 -4.97
CA THR A 49 4.59 -1.02 -4.83
C THR A 49 3.29 -1.20 -4.05
N ALA A 50 2.21 -0.59 -4.52
CA ALA A 50 0.97 -0.42 -3.75
C ALA A 50 0.40 -1.73 -3.14
N GLY A 51 0.39 -2.83 -3.90
CA GLY A 51 -0.14 -4.11 -3.43
C GLY A 51 -1.57 -3.99 -2.90
N LEU A 52 -1.79 -4.38 -1.65
CA LEU A 52 -3.09 -4.23 -0.97
C LEU A 52 -3.32 -2.83 -0.37
N GLY A 53 -2.37 -1.91 -0.54
CA GLY A 53 -2.50 -0.53 -0.08
C GLY A 53 -2.39 -0.32 1.43
N ARG A 54 -2.02 -1.34 2.19
CA ARG A 54 -2.01 -1.30 3.67
C ARG A 54 -1.01 -0.30 4.23
N ASP A 55 0.20 -0.29 3.70
CA ASP A 55 1.23 0.66 4.14
C ASP A 55 0.89 2.09 3.74
N ALA A 56 0.39 2.30 2.52
CA ALA A 56 -0.09 3.59 2.07
C ALA A 56 -1.24 4.13 2.94
N PHE A 57 -2.19 3.29 3.28
CA PHE A 57 -3.29 3.65 4.17
C PHE A 57 -2.79 4.04 5.57
N LEU A 58 -1.86 3.29 6.13
CA LEU A 58 -1.24 3.61 7.41
C LEU A 58 -0.55 4.97 7.36
N LEU A 59 0.27 5.22 6.36
CA LEU A 59 0.99 6.49 6.20
C LEU A 59 0.02 7.68 6.02
N ALA A 60 -1.04 7.48 5.24
CA ALA A 60 -2.10 8.48 5.08
C ALA A 60 -2.86 8.73 6.39
N SER A 61 -3.07 7.70 7.21
CA SER A 61 -3.70 7.84 8.54
C SER A 61 -2.88 8.71 9.50
N LEU A 62 -1.58 8.76 9.29
CA LEU A 62 -0.63 9.58 10.05
C LEU A 62 -0.46 11.00 9.47
N GLY A 63 -1.20 11.34 8.43
CA GLY A 63 -1.28 12.67 7.83
C GLY A 63 -0.50 12.85 6.53
N ALA A 64 0.24 11.86 6.05
CA ALA A 64 0.97 11.95 4.79
C ALA A 64 0.03 11.99 3.58
N GLN A 65 0.41 12.75 2.55
CA GLN A 65 -0.16 12.61 1.21
C GLN A 65 0.54 11.45 0.52
N VAL A 66 -0.21 10.47 0.04
CA VAL A 66 0.36 9.24 -0.54
C VAL A 66 -0.18 9.04 -1.95
N VAL A 67 0.73 8.95 -2.91
CA VAL A 67 0.42 8.49 -4.26
C VAL A 67 0.75 7.01 -4.34
N LEU A 68 -0.24 6.19 -4.69
CA LEU A 68 -0.08 4.75 -4.91
C LEU A 68 0.02 4.47 -6.40
N ILE A 69 1.01 3.69 -6.81
CA ILE A 69 1.16 3.26 -8.18
C ILE A 69 0.90 1.75 -8.26
N GLU A 70 -0.02 1.36 -9.14
CA GLU A 70 -0.34 -0.03 -9.41
C GLU A 70 -0.44 -0.30 -10.90
N ARG A 71 0.36 -1.24 -11.39
CA ARG A 71 0.41 -1.62 -12.81
C ARG A 71 -0.62 -2.69 -13.18
N SER A 72 -0.97 -3.57 -12.25
CA SER A 72 -1.95 -4.64 -12.48
C SER A 72 -3.35 -4.06 -12.51
N GLU A 73 -4.07 -4.33 -13.59
CA GLU A 73 -5.46 -3.89 -13.73
C GLU A 73 -6.37 -4.50 -12.66
N GLU A 74 -6.16 -5.77 -12.35
CA GLU A 74 -6.91 -6.49 -11.32
C GLU A 74 -6.67 -5.89 -9.93
N MET A 75 -5.41 -5.68 -9.55
CA MET A 75 -5.08 -5.06 -8.26
C MET A 75 -5.56 -3.61 -8.18
N HIS A 76 -5.44 -2.85 -9.26
CA HIS A 76 -5.95 -1.49 -9.33
C HIS A 76 -7.46 -1.45 -9.07
N SER A 77 -8.23 -2.34 -9.71
CA SER A 77 -9.67 -2.48 -9.48
C SER A 77 -10.00 -2.81 -8.02
N LEU A 78 -9.26 -3.72 -7.40
CA LEU A 78 -9.46 -4.07 -5.99
C LEU A 78 -9.16 -2.90 -5.06
N LEU A 79 -8.13 -2.12 -5.35
CA LEU A 79 -7.79 -0.90 -4.60
C LEU A 79 -8.90 0.16 -4.73
N VAL A 80 -9.41 0.39 -5.93
CA VAL A 80 -10.55 1.30 -6.15
C VAL A 80 -11.75 0.89 -5.31
N GLN A 81 -12.11 -0.40 -5.33
CA GLN A 81 -13.24 -0.93 -4.54
C GLN A 81 -13.03 -0.73 -3.04
N GLY A 82 -11.83 -1.03 -2.54
CA GLY A 82 -11.50 -0.85 -1.12
C GLY A 82 -11.52 0.62 -0.69
N MET A 83 -11.01 1.51 -1.52
CA MET A 83 -11.05 2.95 -1.28
C MET A 83 -12.48 3.49 -1.29
N ASP A 84 -13.31 3.08 -2.25
CA ASP A 84 -14.72 3.46 -2.33
C ASP A 84 -15.49 2.99 -1.10
N GLN A 85 -15.25 1.77 -0.63
CA GLN A 85 -15.88 1.26 0.59
C GLN A 85 -15.49 2.10 1.82
N ALA A 86 -14.23 2.45 1.95
CA ALA A 86 -13.75 3.28 3.05
C ALA A 86 -14.37 4.70 3.03
N VAL A 87 -14.53 5.28 1.85
CA VAL A 87 -15.24 6.57 1.69
C VAL A 87 -16.71 6.46 2.11
N LYS A 88 -17.39 5.37 1.75
CA LYS A 88 -18.78 5.10 2.16
C LYS A 88 -18.93 4.92 3.66
N GLU A 89 -17.96 4.31 4.32
CA GLU A 89 -17.95 4.20 5.78
C GLU A 89 -17.91 5.59 6.44
N GLY A 90 -17.27 6.57 5.81
CA GLY A 90 -17.25 7.95 6.26
C GLY A 90 -16.26 8.23 7.40
N GLY A 91 -16.43 9.38 8.07
CA GLY A 91 -15.62 9.78 9.21
C GLY A 91 -14.12 9.75 8.91
N GLU A 92 -13.35 9.16 9.82
CA GLU A 92 -11.90 9.02 9.72
C GLU A 92 -11.43 8.32 8.43
N PHE A 93 -12.14 7.28 8.00
CA PHE A 93 -11.79 6.53 6.78
C PHE A 93 -11.85 7.42 5.54
N ARG A 94 -12.88 8.25 5.43
CA ARG A 94 -13.00 9.21 4.32
C ARG A 94 -11.86 10.22 4.32
N GLU A 95 -11.46 10.73 5.48
CA GLU A 95 -10.35 11.67 5.61
C GLU A 95 -9.02 11.04 5.20
N ILE A 96 -8.79 9.79 5.61
CA ILE A 96 -7.57 9.04 5.25
C ILE A 96 -7.51 8.82 3.73
N ILE A 97 -8.60 8.33 3.14
CA ILE A 97 -8.66 8.11 1.68
C ILE A 97 -8.49 9.43 0.92
N GLY A 98 -8.97 10.54 1.46
CA GLY A 98 -8.76 11.86 0.88
C GLY A 98 -7.29 12.28 0.72
N ARG A 99 -6.36 11.63 1.44
CA ARG A 99 -4.92 11.83 1.32
C ARG A 99 -4.25 10.81 0.39
N MET A 100 -5.00 9.89 -0.18
CA MET A 100 -4.49 8.82 -1.05
C MET A 100 -4.90 9.09 -2.50
N THR A 101 -3.95 9.01 -3.41
CA THR A 101 -4.19 9.12 -4.85
C THR A 101 -3.70 7.86 -5.54
N LEU A 102 -4.59 7.13 -6.19
CA LEU A 102 -4.25 5.91 -6.90
C LEU A 102 -4.01 6.20 -8.38
N MET A 103 -2.85 5.78 -8.88
CA MET A 103 -2.47 5.89 -10.28
C MET A 103 -2.27 4.50 -10.88
N LYS A 104 -2.82 4.28 -12.07
CA LYS A 104 -2.59 3.08 -12.85
C LYS A 104 -1.39 3.30 -13.78
N GLY A 105 -0.44 2.39 -13.71
CA GLY A 105 0.72 2.40 -14.59
C GLY A 105 1.92 1.71 -13.99
N ASP A 106 3.02 1.71 -14.74
CA ASP A 106 4.31 1.20 -14.27
C ASP A 106 5.05 2.30 -13.50
N ALA A 107 5.48 1.98 -12.30
CA ALA A 107 6.22 2.93 -11.45
C ALA A 107 7.50 3.43 -12.12
N LYS A 108 8.17 2.61 -12.94
CA LYS A 108 9.36 3.01 -13.68
C LYS A 108 9.09 4.17 -14.64
N ASP A 109 7.90 4.19 -15.22
CA ASP A 109 7.48 5.24 -16.15
C ASP A 109 6.94 6.48 -15.44
N LEU A 110 6.24 6.29 -14.32
CA LEU A 110 5.55 7.36 -13.59
C LEU A 110 6.45 8.11 -12.62
N LEU A 111 7.38 7.44 -11.93
CA LEU A 111 8.25 8.07 -10.92
C LEU A 111 9.01 9.29 -11.42
N PRO A 112 9.59 9.31 -12.65
CA PRO A 112 10.30 10.49 -13.13
C PRO A 112 9.45 11.75 -13.25
N GLU A 113 8.14 11.61 -13.35
CA GLU A 113 7.18 12.72 -13.49
C GLU A 113 6.55 13.14 -12.17
N LEU A 114 6.78 12.40 -11.09
CA LEU A 114 6.21 12.65 -9.79
C LEU A 114 7.19 13.36 -8.86
N SER A 115 6.65 14.28 -8.07
CA SER A 115 7.38 14.95 -7.00
C SER A 115 7.00 14.30 -5.67
N GLY A 116 7.91 13.56 -5.08
CA GLY A 116 7.75 12.96 -3.76
C GLY A 116 8.95 13.27 -2.87
N GLU A 117 8.73 13.41 -1.58
CA GLU A 117 9.81 13.57 -0.60
C GLU A 117 10.38 12.24 -0.14
N ALA A 118 9.59 11.17 -0.26
CA ALA A 118 9.99 9.80 0.01
C ALA A 118 9.31 8.83 -0.95
N ILE A 119 10.01 7.76 -1.29
CA ILE A 119 9.49 6.70 -2.16
C ILE A 119 9.55 5.40 -1.38
N LEU A 120 8.39 4.75 -1.25
CA LEU A 120 8.27 3.42 -0.68
C LEU A 120 8.38 2.38 -1.78
N ILE A 121 9.34 1.50 -1.63
CA ILE A 121 9.50 0.32 -2.47
C ILE A 121 9.55 -0.90 -1.55
N ASP A 122 8.50 -1.70 -1.59
CA ASP A 122 8.41 -2.96 -0.86
C ASP A 122 8.20 -4.10 -1.86
N PRO A 123 9.29 -4.62 -2.46
CA PRO A 123 9.19 -5.71 -3.40
C PRO A 123 8.59 -6.94 -2.73
N MET A 124 7.76 -7.69 -3.47
CA MET A 124 7.18 -8.94 -3.00
C MET A 124 8.27 -10.00 -2.84
N HIS A 125 8.97 -9.99 -1.71
CA HIS A 125 10.03 -10.95 -1.42
C HIS A 125 9.51 -12.38 -1.29
N PRO A 126 10.34 -13.41 -1.63
CA PRO A 126 10.00 -14.80 -1.37
C PRO A 126 9.75 -15.03 0.12
N GLU A 127 8.82 -15.92 0.41
CA GLU A 127 8.24 -16.16 1.73
C GLU A 127 9.26 -16.27 2.88
N ARG A 128 9.11 -15.43 3.90
CA ARG A 128 9.62 -15.76 5.23
C ARG A 128 8.67 -16.74 5.91
N LYS A 129 9.24 -17.78 6.53
CA LYS A 129 8.55 -19.01 6.98
C LYS A 129 7.49 -18.86 8.09
N ASN A 130 7.06 -17.67 8.52
CA ASN A 130 6.31 -17.50 9.76
C ASN A 130 4.99 -16.73 9.60
N SER A 131 3.97 -17.37 9.21
CA SER A 131 2.54 -17.28 9.53
C SER A 131 1.63 -17.64 8.35
N ALA A 132 0.67 -18.55 8.59
CA ALA A 132 -0.11 -19.20 7.52
C ALA A 132 -1.13 -18.26 6.82
N LEU A 133 -1.68 -17.26 7.51
CA LEU A 133 -2.70 -16.35 6.98
C LEU A 133 -2.13 -15.25 6.08
N VAL A 134 -1.05 -14.64 6.51
CA VAL A 134 -0.34 -13.62 5.72
C VAL A 134 0.25 -14.23 4.44
N LYS A 135 0.65 -15.50 4.49
CA LYS A 135 1.16 -16.24 3.33
C LYS A 135 0.14 -16.40 2.20
N ARG A 136 -1.14 -16.57 2.53
CA ARG A 136 -2.19 -16.81 1.52
C ARG A 136 -2.50 -15.56 0.71
N GLU A 137 -2.69 -14.43 1.37
CA GLU A 137 -2.94 -13.16 0.70
C GLU A 137 -1.76 -12.73 -0.16
N LEU A 138 -0.54 -12.88 0.36
CA LEU A 138 0.68 -12.59 -0.39
C LEU A 138 0.87 -13.50 -1.61
N ARG A 139 0.48 -14.78 -1.52
CA ARG A 139 0.45 -15.67 -2.69
C ARG A 139 -0.51 -15.17 -3.75
N GLN A 140 -1.74 -14.82 -3.36
CA GLN A 140 -2.75 -14.32 -4.30
C GLN A 140 -2.28 -13.02 -4.97
N VAL A 141 -1.68 -12.11 -4.23
CA VAL A 141 -1.10 -10.89 -4.80
C VAL A 141 0.01 -11.23 -5.79
N ARG A 142 0.90 -12.17 -5.46
CA ARG A 142 1.96 -12.61 -6.38
C ARG A 142 1.44 -13.26 -7.65
N GLU A 143 0.39 -14.09 -7.54
CA GLU A 143 -0.24 -14.70 -8.70
C GLU A 143 -0.80 -13.65 -9.66
N ILE A 144 -1.31 -12.54 -9.12
CA ILE A 144 -1.87 -11.43 -9.90
C ILE A 144 -0.77 -10.53 -10.47
N VAL A 145 0.20 -10.14 -9.64
CA VAL A 145 1.21 -9.13 -9.99
C VAL A 145 2.44 -9.73 -10.67
N GLY A 146 2.67 -11.02 -10.49
CA GLY A 146 3.87 -11.72 -10.98
C GLY A 146 5.10 -11.51 -10.10
N SER A 147 6.26 -11.92 -10.59
CA SER A 147 7.53 -11.76 -9.89
C SER A 147 8.08 -10.35 -10.02
N ASP A 148 8.69 -9.82 -8.95
CA ASP A 148 9.37 -8.53 -8.96
C ASP A 148 10.80 -8.62 -9.54
N ASP A 149 10.94 -9.20 -10.73
CA ASP A 149 12.24 -9.33 -11.40
C ASP A 149 12.85 -7.96 -11.77
N ASP A 150 12.02 -6.92 -11.78
CA ASP A 150 12.41 -5.55 -12.09
C ASP A 150 12.62 -4.64 -10.85
N ALA A 151 12.62 -5.20 -9.64
CA ALA A 151 12.80 -4.43 -8.41
C ALA A 151 14.10 -3.61 -8.39
N ALA A 152 15.20 -4.17 -8.88
CA ALA A 152 16.47 -3.46 -8.97
C ALA A 152 16.42 -2.28 -9.95
N GLU A 153 15.71 -2.41 -11.06
CA GLU A 153 15.51 -1.33 -12.01
C GLU A 153 14.63 -0.23 -11.43
N LEU A 154 13.59 -0.60 -10.72
CA LEU A 154 12.71 0.34 -10.03
C LEU A 154 13.48 1.19 -9.00
N VAL A 155 14.35 0.58 -8.21
CA VAL A 155 15.22 1.30 -7.27
C VAL A 155 16.12 2.29 -8.00
N ARG A 156 16.72 1.89 -9.13
CA ARG A 156 17.57 2.79 -9.92
C ARG A 156 16.80 4.02 -10.46
N VAL A 157 15.56 3.84 -10.86
CA VAL A 157 14.71 4.95 -11.31
C VAL A 157 14.35 5.87 -10.13
N ALA A 158 14.05 5.30 -8.99
CA ALA A 158 13.66 6.05 -7.79
C ALA A 158 14.77 6.93 -7.22
N ILE A 159 16.05 6.56 -7.44
CA ILE A 159 17.22 7.31 -6.91
C ILE A 159 17.61 8.50 -7.80
N LYS A 160 17.19 8.52 -9.06
CA LYS A 160 17.46 9.63 -9.99
C LYS A 160 16.61 10.86 -9.69
#